data_a8250f289568c61322fffdb4c5232200
#
_entry.id   a8250f289568c61322fffdb4c5232200
#
_cell.length_a   1.000
_cell.length_b   1.000
_cell.length_c   1.000
_cell.angle_alpha   90.00
_cell.angle_beta   90.00
_cell.angle_gamma   90.00
#
_symmetry.space_group_name_H-M   'P 1'
#
loop_
_entity.id
_entity.type
_entity.pdbx_description
1 polymer ?
#
loop_
_entity_poly.entity_id
_entity_poly.type
_entity_poly.pdbx_seq_one_letter_code
_entity_poly.pdbx_strand_id
1 'polypeptide(L)'
;MTIKHFEDLQVWQQARLLSSAIYQLTRTPEFEKDIRFCSQIRAAVGSIMDNIAEGFEREGKKEFVQFLYISKGSCGEVRSQLHRAYDVGYITVDQYNSLMEQTKDLGSKIANLIRYLKRTNIEGQKYKD
;
A
#
# COMPACT_ATOMS: atom_id res chain seq x y z
N MET A 1 -19.95 11.28 -0.53
CA MET A 1 -20.34 10.53 -1.73
C MET A 1 -20.07 9.04 -1.53
N THR A 2 -20.98 8.19 -1.97
CA THR A 2 -20.80 6.73 -1.83
C THR A 2 -19.81 6.23 -2.87
N ILE A 3 -18.81 5.47 -2.42
CA ILE A 3 -17.82 4.87 -3.30
C ILE A 3 -18.38 3.56 -3.87
N LYS A 4 -18.37 3.42 -5.19
CA LYS A 4 -18.88 2.23 -5.89
C LYS A 4 -17.82 1.39 -6.54
N HIS A 5 -16.62 1.95 -6.76
CA HIS A 5 -15.50 1.27 -7.41
C HIS A 5 -14.24 1.47 -6.58
N PHE A 6 -13.41 0.43 -6.48
CA PHE A 6 -12.18 0.57 -5.68
C PHE A 6 -11.25 1.64 -6.25
N GLU A 7 -11.31 1.88 -7.56
CA GLU A 7 -10.49 2.92 -8.22
C GLU A 7 -10.78 4.31 -7.69
N ASP A 8 -11.96 4.52 -7.09
CA ASP A 8 -12.35 5.80 -6.50
C ASP A 8 -11.86 5.96 -5.06
N LEU A 9 -11.36 4.89 -4.45
CA LEU A 9 -10.81 4.95 -3.09
C LEU A 9 -9.48 5.69 -3.09
N GLN A 10 -9.35 6.68 -2.20
CA GLN A 10 -8.13 7.46 -2.07
C GLN A 10 -6.93 6.57 -1.72
N VAL A 11 -7.12 5.61 -0.81
CA VAL A 11 -6.03 4.71 -0.39
C VAL A 11 -5.56 3.83 -1.55
N TRP A 12 -6.45 3.40 -2.43
CA TRP A 12 -6.05 2.63 -3.61
C TRP A 12 -5.25 3.50 -4.59
N GLN A 13 -5.69 4.73 -4.83
CA GLN A 13 -5.00 5.66 -5.72
C GLN A 13 -3.59 5.96 -5.21
N GLN A 14 -3.43 6.19 -3.89
CA GLN A 14 -2.12 6.40 -3.29
C GLN A 14 -1.25 5.16 -3.37
N ALA A 15 -1.82 3.99 -3.13
CA ALA A 15 -1.09 2.72 -3.23
C ALA A 15 -0.57 2.51 -4.66
N ARG A 16 -1.37 2.86 -5.66
CA ARG A 16 -0.97 2.76 -7.07
C ARG A 16 0.22 3.66 -7.37
N LEU A 17 0.20 4.90 -6.88
CA LEU A 17 1.31 5.84 -7.08
C LEU A 17 2.58 5.35 -6.38
N LEU A 18 2.44 4.84 -5.16
CA LEU A 18 3.58 4.29 -4.42
C LEU A 18 4.17 3.09 -5.14
N SER A 19 3.33 2.21 -5.67
CA SER A 19 3.77 1.04 -6.43
C SER A 19 4.60 1.46 -7.65
N SER A 20 4.12 2.45 -8.40
CA SER A 20 4.83 2.97 -9.55
C SER A 20 6.19 3.55 -9.17
N ALA A 21 6.24 4.31 -8.08
CA ALA A 21 7.48 4.91 -7.59
C ALA A 21 8.51 3.84 -7.19
N ILE A 22 8.06 2.78 -6.50
CA ILE A 22 8.94 1.67 -6.10
C ILE A 22 9.46 0.92 -7.33
N TYR A 23 8.62 0.66 -8.32
CA TYR A 23 9.08 0.00 -9.55
C TYR A 23 10.17 0.80 -10.24
N GLN A 24 10.01 2.13 -10.34
CA GLN A 24 11.03 2.99 -10.93
C GLN A 24 12.32 2.97 -10.11
N LEU A 25 12.21 2.97 -8.79
CA LEU A 25 13.36 2.93 -7.88
C LEU A 25 14.19 1.67 -8.12
N THR A 26 13.55 0.53 -8.31
CA THR A 26 14.23 -0.75 -8.49
C THR A 26 14.92 -0.88 -9.86
N ARG A 27 14.71 0.07 -10.77
CA ARG A 27 15.34 0.07 -12.10
C ARG A 27 16.69 0.80 -12.12
N THR A 28 17.13 1.35 -10.98
CA THR A 28 18.47 1.94 -10.90
C THR A 28 19.52 0.81 -11.00
N PRO A 29 20.72 1.10 -11.57
CA PRO A 29 21.65 0.02 -11.93
C PRO A 29 22.00 -0.95 -10.81
N GLU A 30 22.33 -0.45 -9.62
CA GLU A 30 22.74 -1.32 -8.51
C GLU A 30 21.56 -2.10 -7.93
N PHE A 31 20.41 -1.44 -7.79
CA PHE A 31 19.23 -2.11 -7.25
C PHE A 31 18.73 -3.19 -8.20
N GLU A 32 18.72 -2.88 -9.51
CA GLU A 32 18.19 -3.78 -10.53
C GLU A 32 18.93 -5.12 -10.57
N LYS A 33 20.23 -5.12 -10.24
CA LYS A 33 21.04 -6.34 -10.22
C LYS A 33 20.64 -7.29 -9.10
N ASP A 34 20.05 -6.79 -8.04
CA ASP A 34 19.59 -7.62 -6.92
C ASP A 34 18.18 -8.13 -7.25
N ILE A 35 18.13 -9.15 -8.09
CA ILE A 35 16.88 -9.68 -8.63
C ILE A 35 15.92 -10.11 -7.54
N ARG A 36 16.44 -10.78 -6.52
CA ARG A 36 15.60 -11.29 -5.42
C ARG A 36 14.98 -10.15 -4.62
N PHE A 37 15.76 -9.13 -4.30
CA PHE A 37 15.25 -7.98 -3.54
C PHE A 37 14.24 -7.19 -4.37
N CYS A 38 14.52 -6.97 -5.65
CA CYS A 38 13.55 -6.32 -6.54
C CYS A 38 12.21 -7.07 -6.54
N SER A 39 12.25 -8.38 -6.66
CA SER A 39 11.05 -9.20 -6.64
C SER A 39 10.28 -9.06 -5.33
N GLN A 40 10.99 -9.07 -4.19
CA GLN A 40 10.37 -8.96 -2.88
C GLN A 40 9.71 -7.61 -2.65
N ILE A 41 10.39 -6.51 -2.97
CA ILE A 41 9.83 -5.17 -2.71
C ILE A 41 8.69 -4.85 -3.67
N ARG A 42 8.78 -5.31 -4.93
CA ARG A 42 7.70 -5.16 -5.90
C ARG A 42 6.45 -5.95 -5.47
N ALA A 43 6.65 -7.16 -4.97
CA ALA A 43 5.54 -7.96 -4.46
C ALA A 43 4.88 -7.30 -3.25
N ALA A 44 5.67 -6.76 -2.33
CA ALA A 44 5.14 -6.11 -1.13
C ALA A 44 4.34 -4.85 -1.47
N VAL A 45 4.89 -3.99 -2.32
CA VAL A 45 4.19 -2.75 -2.69
C VAL A 45 2.95 -3.04 -3.52
N GLY A 46 2.98 -4.05 -4.40
CA GLY A 46 1.81 -4.47 -5.17
C GLY A 46 0.71 -5.03 -4.27
N SER A 47 1.11 -5.75 -3.22
CA SER A 47 0.17 -6.32 -2.25
C SER A 47 -0.68 -5.25 -1.57
N ILE A 48 -0.16 -4.04 -1.38
CA ILE A 48 -0.93 -2.96 -0.75
C ILE A 48 -2.18 -2.67 -1.58
N MET A 49 -2.01 -2.32 -2.86
CA MET A 49 -3.13 -1.93 -3.70
C MET A 49 -4.03 -3.12 -4.05
N ASP A 50 -3.44 -4.29 -4.25
CA ASP A 50 -4.21 -5.48 -4.65
C ASP A 50 -5.14 -5.95 -3.54
N ASN A 51 -4.71 -5.87 -2.29
CA ASN A 51 -5.57 -6.27 -1.17
C ASN A 51 -6.66 -5.24 -0.88
N ILE A 52 -6.41 -3.95 -1.13
CA ILE A 52 -7.48 -2.95 -1.06
C ILE A 52 -8.57 -3.28 -2.09
N ALA A 53 -8.16 -3.55 -3.33
CA ALA A 53 -9.09 -3.87 -4.41
C ALA A 53 -9.87 -5.14 -4.13
N GLU A 54 -9.17 -6.20 -3.74
CA GLU A 54 -9.82 -7.48 -3.48
C GLU A 54 -10.79 -7.38 -2.31
N GLY A 55 -10.39 -6.71 -1.24
CA GLY A 55 -11.26 -6.54 -0.08
C GLY A 55 -12.53 -5.76 -0.41
N PHE A 56 -12.38 -4.72 -1.23
CA PHE A 56 -13.53 -3.93 -1.67
C PHE A 56 -14.51 -4.78 -2.49
N GLU A 57 -13.98 -5.62 -3.38
CA GLU A 57 -14.81 -6.46 -4.28
C GLU A 57 -15.52 -7.60 -3.55
N ARG A 58 -15.12 -7.92 -2.30
CA ARG A 58 -15.80 -8.93 -1.50
C ARG A 58 -17.19 -8.47 -1.01
N GLU A 59 -17.48 -7.19 -1.09
CA GLU A 59 -18.77 -6.56 -0.75
C GLU A 59 -19.15 -6.60 0.74
N GLY A 60 -18.58 -7.47 1.55
CA GLY A 60 -18.83 -7.51 2.98
C GLY A 60 -17.88 -6.61 3.75
N LYS A 61 -18.40 -5.85 4.72
CA LYS A 61 -17.59 -4.95 5.54
C LYS A 61 -16.51 -5.71 6.30
N LYS A 62 -16.85 -6.85 6.88
CA LYS A 62 -15.92 -7.66 7.67
C LYS A 62 -14.73 -8.13 6.82
N GLU A 63 -15.00 -8.62 5.63
CA GLU A 63 -13.97 -9.08 4.71
C GLU A 63 -13.10 -7.91 4.25
N PHE A 64 -13.72 -6.76 3.95
CA PHE A 64 -12.97 -5.59 3.55
C PHE A 64 -11.97 -5.17 4.63
N VAL A 65 -12.41 -5.14 5.89
CA VAL A 65 -11.53 -4.80 7.02
C VAL A 65 -10.36 -5.79 7.10
N GLN A 66 -10.61 -7.09 6.92
CA GLN A 66 -9.54 -8.10 6.95
C GLN A 66 -8.48 -7.85 5.87
N PHE A 67 -8.92 -7.56 4.63
CA PHE A 67 -8.00 -7.28 3.54
C PHE A 67 -7.24 -5.96 3.76
N LEU A 68 -7.89 -4.97 4.36
CA LEU A 68 -7.22 -3.71 4.70
C LEU A 68 -6.13 -3.91 5.75
N TYR A 69 -6.32 -4.81 6.72
CA TYR A 69 -5.25 -5.16 7.66
C TYR A 69 -4.06 -5.78 6.94
N ILE A 70 -4.28 -6.61 5.92
CA ILE A 70 -3.19 -7.18 5.12
C ILE A 70 -2.46 -6.06 4.39
N SER A 71 -3.19 -5.12 3.76
CA SER A 71 -2.59 -3.97 3.09
C SER A 71 -1.75 -3.14 4.05
N LYS A 72 -2.25 -2.89 5.26
CA LYS A 72 -1.52 -2.15 6.28
C LYS A 72 -0.22 -2.87 6.67
N GLY A 73 -0.28 -4.19 6.82
CA GLY A 73 0.91 -5.00 7.08
C GLY A 73 1.93 -4.90 5.95
N SER A 74 1.45 -4.89 4.70
CA SER A 74 2.32 -4.72 3.54
C SER A 74 3.00 -3.35 3.52
N CYS A 75 2.34 -2.30 4.00
CA CYS A 75 3.00 -1.00 4.18
C CYS A 75 4.18 -1.11 5.15
N GLY A 76 4.02 -1.84 6.24
CA GLY A 76 5.10 -2.09 7.18
C GLY A 76 6.25 -2.85 6.53
N GLU A 77 5.93 -3.84 5.71
CA GLU A 77 6.94 -4.61 4.99
C GLU A 77 7.72 -3.73 4.01
N VAL A 78 7.04 -2.86 3.26
CA VAL A 78 7.70 -1.90 2.36
C VAL A 78 8.63 -0.99 3.13
N ARG A 79 8.20 -0.48 4.30
CA ARG A 79 9.06 0.37 5.12
C ARG A 79 10.31 -0.37 5.57
N SER A 80 10.16 -1.62 6.00
CA SER A 80 11.31 -2.45 6.38
C SER A 80 12.27 -2.63 5.21
N GLN A 81 11.74 -2.88 4.03
CA GLN A 81 12.55 -3.05 2.82
C GLN A 81 13.23 -1.74 2.38
N LEU A 82 12.60 -0.59 2.59
CA LEU A 82 13.23 0.71 2.31
C LEU A 82 14.42 0.97 3.24
N HIS A 83 14.31 0.60 4.52
CA HIS A 83 15.45 0.65 5.44
C HIS A 83 16.60 -0.20 4.91
N ARG A 84 16.29 -1.40 4.47
CA ARG A 84 17.30 -2.33 3.96
C ARG A 84 17.94 -1.81 2.68
N ALA A 85 17.15 -1.25 1.77
CA ALA A 85 17.66 -0.67 0.53
C ALA A 85 18.60 0.51 0.80
N TYR A 86 18.27 1.33 1.78
CA TYR A 86 19.12 2.44 2.18
C TYR A 86 20.43 1.93 2.80
N ASP A 87 20.34 0.96 3.70
CA ASP A 87 21.50 0.41 4.41
C ASP A 87 22.54 -0.19 3.46
N VAL A 88 22.10 -0.82 2.37
CA VAL A 88 23.02 -1.43 1.40
C VAL A 88 23.38 -0.48 0.25
N GLY A 89 22.93 0.77 0.30
CA GLY A 89 23.35 1.79 -0.65
C GLY A 89 22.62 1.80 -1.98
N TYR A 90 21.48 1.13 -2.09
CA TYR A 90 20.72 1.10 -3.34
C TYR A 90 19.94 2.37 -3.62
N ILE A 91 19.63 3.15 -2.60
CA ILE A 91 18.80 4.35 -2.72
C ILE A 91 19.47 5.51 -1.98
N THR A 92 19.17 6.72 -2.43
CA THR A 92 19.69 7.94 -1.79
C THR A 92 18.89 8.24 -0.52
N VAL A 93 19.47 9.11 0.34
CA VAL A 93 18.76 9.55 1.55
C VAL A 93 17.47 10.28 1.21
N ASP A 94 17.46 11.06 0.12
CA ASP A 94 16.25 11.78 -0.30
C ASP A 94 15.15 10.82 -0.77
N GLN A 95 15.53 9.80 -1.54
CA GLN A 95 14.60 8.76 -1.96
C GLN A 95 14.05 8.00 -0.76
N TYR A 96 14.92 7.64 0.16
CA TYR A 96 14.54 6.95 1.39
C TYR A 96 13.54 7.77 2.19
N ASN A 97 13.86 9.03 2.46
CA ASN A 97 12.98 9.89 3.27
C ASN A 97 11.63 10.10 2.60
N SER A 98 11.61 10.36 1.30
CA SER A 98 10.37 10.60 0.55
C SER A 98 9.47 9.36 0.56
N LEU A 99 10.02 8.20 0.26
CA LEU A 99 9.22 6.98 0.18
C LEU A 99 8.79 6.46 1.54
N MET A 100 9.61 6.64 2.57
CA MET A 100 9.21 6.32 3.95
C MET A 100 8.01 7.17 4.37
N GLU A 101 8.04 8.47 4.08
CA GLU A 101 6.93 9.35 4.42
C GLU A 101 5.65 8.97 3.68
N GLN A 102 5.75 8.71 2.38
CA GLN A 102 4.59 8.29 1.58
C GLN A 102 4.00 6.99 2.09
N THR A 103 4.84 6.03 2.45
CA THR A 103 4.39 4.72 2.92
C THR A 103 3.73 4.81 4.29
N LYS A 104 4.30 5.63 5.19
CA LYS A 104 3.70 5.88 6.51
C LYS A 104 2.34 6.57 6.39
N ASP A 105 2.25 7.57 5.52
CA ASP A 105 1.00 8.29 5.30
C ASP A 105 -0.09 7.36 4.79
N LEU A 106 0.26 6.51 3.81
CA LEU A 106 -0.68 5.54 3.28
C LEU A 106 -1.15 4.56 4.35
N GLY A 107 -0.22 4.04 5.15
CA GLY A 107 -0.56 3.14 6.26
C GLY A 107 -1.51 3.78 7.27
N SER A 108 -1.29 5.07 7.59
CA SER A 108 -2.17 5.82 8.48
C SER A 108 -3.56 5.98 7.89
N LYS A 109 -3.67 6.26 6.59
CA LYS A 109 -4.96 6.41 5.93
C LYS A 109 -5.71 5.09 5.85
N ILE A 110 -5.00 3.98 5.61
CA ILE A 110 -5.60 2.65 5.66
C ILE A 110 -6.14 2.37 7.07
N ALA A 111 -5.36 2.69 8.12
CA ALA A 111 -5.81 2.53 9.50
C ALA A 111 -7.06 3.37 9.79
N ASN A 112 -7.12 4.60 9.27
CA ASN A 112 -8.30 5.46 9.42
C ASN A 112 -9.52 4.86 8.74
N LEU A 113 -9.35 4.29 7.55
CA LEU A 113 -10.44 3.63 6.83
C LEU A 113 -10.94 2.41 7.59
N ILE A 114 -10.03 1.60 8.15
CA ILE A 114 -10.41 0.46 9.00
C ILE A 114 -11.27 0.93 10.17
N ARG A 115 -10.84 1.97 10.88
CA ARG A 115 -11.60 2.50 12.02
C ARG A 115 -12.97 3.02 11.61
N TYR A 116 -13.03 3.71 10.46
CA TYR A 116 -14.30 4.18 9.92
C TYR A 116 -15.26 3.02 9.66
N LEU A 117 -14.79 1.98 8.96
CA LEU A 117 -15.61 0.82 8.64
C LEU A 117 -16.11 0.09 9.89
N LYS A 118 -15.27 -0.01 10.91
CA LYS A 118 -15.65 -0.67 12.16
C LYS A 118 -16.74 0.08 12.93
N ARG A 119 -16.86 1.40 12.72
CA ARG A 119 -17.85 2.22 13.41
C ARG A 119 -19.18 2.33 12.67
N THR A 120 -19.23 1.95 11.38
CA THR A 120 -20.42 2.12 10.57
C THR A 120 -21.28 0.87 10.61
N ASN A 121 -22.59 1.07 10.34
CA ASN A 121 -23.54 -0.03 10.20
C ASN A 121 -23.94 -0.25 8.75
N ILE A 122 -23.14 0.26 7.82
CA ILE A 122 -23.42 0.11 6.38
C ILE A 122 -23.05 -1.30 5.96
N GLU A 123 -24.03 -2.06 5.49
CA GLU A 123 -23.82 -3.40 4.97
C GLU A 123 -24.58 -3.54 3.65
N GLY A 124 -23.99 -4.29 2.71
CA GLY A 124 -24.58 -4.50 1.40
C GLY A 124 -24.58 -3.29 0.50
N GLN A 125 -23.93 -2.19 0.91
CA GLN A 125 -23.77 -0.97 0.14
C GLN A 125 -22.27 -0.66 0.01
N LYS A 126 -21.91 0.09 -1.05
CA LYS A 126 -20.54 0.52 -1.19
C LYS A 126 -20.25 1.65 -0.20
N TYR A 127 -19.00 1.74 0.20
CA TYR A 127 -18.57 2.54 1.33
C TYR A 127 -18.35 4.00 0.95
N LYS A 128 -18.38 4.88 1.95
CA LYS A 128 -18.02 6.28 1.76
C LYS A 128 -16.52 6.46 1.99
N ASP A 129 -15.95 7.33 1.20
CA ASP A 129 -14.54 7.68 1.30
C ASP A 129 -14.29 8.60 2.50
#